data_ea47c17b2dd49ed84ef8f9e0e5e2643f
#
_entry.id   ea47c17b2dd49ed84ef8f9e0e5e2643f
#
_cell.length_a   1.000
_cell.length_b   1.000
_cell.length_c   1.000
_cell.angle_alpha   90.00
_cell.angle_beta   90.00
_cell.angle_gamma   90.00
#
_symmetry.space_group_name_H-M   'P 1'
#
loop_
_entity.id
_entity.type
_entity.pdbx_description
1 polymer ?
#
loop_
_entity_poly.entity_id
_entity_poly.type
_entity_poly.pdbx_seq_one_letter_code
_entity_poly.pdbx_strand_id
1 'polypeptide(L)'
;MAGQFAVAHSKIVKGAAIIAGGPFGCAENDAGTYSVFPSANNEQQAIFGCMLNVTGYWGIWRLWDTPSPERLAENTRKLAQDGRIDPIESLTKERVYLFSGTEDHTVASAIMEAAAEYYSRIGIPAEPRPCR
;
A
#
# COMPACT_ATOMS: atom_id res chain seq x y z
N MET A 1 -7.06 3.37 -5.82
CA MET A 1 -8.03 4.40 -5.35
C MET A 1 -8.86 3.92 -4.17
N ALA A 2 -9.53 2.74 -4.24
CA ALA A 2 -10.40 2.27 -3.14
C ALA A 2 -9.72 2.23 -1.76
N GLY A 3 -8.52 1.68 -1.66
CA GLY A 3 -7.78 1.63 -0.40
C GLY A 3 -7.40 2.99 0.16
N GLN A 4 -7.07 3.97 -0.71
CA GLN A 4 -6.77 5.34 -0.28
C GLN A 4 -8.01 6.01 0.32
N PHE A 5 -9.15 5.84 -0.34
CA PHE A 5 -10.42 6.41 0.14
C PHE A 5 -10.89 5.76 1.44
N ALA A 6 -10.81 4.43 1.54
CA ALA A 6 -11.20 3.69 2.73
C ALA A 6 -10.42 4.16 3.96
N VAL A 7 -9.10 4.26 3.86
CA VAL A 7 -8.26 4.70 4.99
C VAL A 7 -8.52 6.16 5.36
N ALA A 8 -8.64 7.05 4.37
CA ALA A 8 -8.84 8.48 4.63
C ALA A 8 -10.23 8.80 5.23
N HIS A 9 -11.25 8.00 4.89
CA HIS A 9 -12.65 8.25 5.25
C HIS A 9 -13.28 7.07 6.00
N SER A 10 -12.55 6.50 6.93
CA SER A 10 -12.92 5.28 7.66
C SER A 10 -14.18 5.40 8.50
N LYS A 11 -14.62 6.60 8.87
CA LYS A 11 -15.90 6.82 9.58
C LYS A 11 -17.11 6.43 8.76
N ILE A 12 -17.06 6.62 7.45
CA ILE A 12 -18.19 6.38 6.55
C ILE A 12 -18.06 5.08 5.76
N VAL A 13 -16.84 4.58 5.58
CA VAL A 13 -16.56 3.31 4.89
C VAL A 13 -16.72 2.15 5.87
N LYS A 14 -17.40 1.09 5.44
CA LYS A 14 -17.63 -0.14 6.22
C LYS A 14 -16.80 -1.32 5.74
N GLY A 15 -16.21 -1.18 4.57
CA GLY A 15 -15.32 -2.17 4.01
C GLY A 15 -14.87 -1.78 2.61
N ALA A 16 -13.77 -2.37 2.19
CA ALA A 16 -13.16 -2.13 0.88
C ALA A 16 -12.68 -3.43 0.25
N ALA A 17 -12.92 -3.55 -1.04
CA ALA A 17 -12.27 -4.56 -1.87
C ALA A 17 -11.17 -3.87 -2.69
N ILE A 18 -9.95 -4.35 -2.53
CA ILE A 18 -8.77 -3.84 -3.21
C ILE A 18 -8.26 -4.92 -4.16
N ILE A 19 -8.42 -4.67 -5.42
CA ILE A 19 -7.98 -5.54 -6.50
C ILE A 19 -6.77 -4.90 -7.15
N ALA A 20 -5.64 -5.58 -7.16
CA ALA A 20 -4.43 -5.08 -7.77
C ALA A 20 -4.06 -3.65 -7.30
N GLY A 21 -3.89 -3.46 -5.99
CA GLY A 21 -3.64 -2.15 -5.41
C GLY A 21 -2.62 -2.16 -4.28
N GLY A 22 -1.82 -1.09 -4.21
CA GLY A 22 -0.84 -0.90 -3.15
C GLY A 22 -1.42 -0.37 -1.83
N PRO A 23 -0.63 -0.37 -0.75
CA PRO A 23 -1.02 0.15 0.54
C PRO A 23 -1.26 1.67 0.51
N PHE A 24 -1.96 2.18 1.52
CA PHE A 24 -2.22 3.61 1.67
C PHE A 24 -0.92 4.40 1.81
N GLY A 25 -0.84 5.55 1.14
CA GLY A 25 0.33 6.43 1.19
C GLY A 25 1.57 5.93 0.44
N CYS A 26 1.48 4.79 -0.26
CA CYS A 26 2.62 4.18 -0.93
C CYS A 26 3.33 5.11 -1.93
N ALA A 27 2.60 6.01 -2.59
CA ALA A 27 3.17 6.96 -3.56
C ALA A 27 3.80 8.20 -2.92
N GLU A 28 3.74 8.35 -1.60
CA GLU A 28 4.37 9.45 -0.89
C GLU A 28 5.86 9.19 -0.71
N ASN A 29 6.67 10.25 -0.72
CA ASN A 29 8.13 10.14 -0.60
C ASN A 29 8.57 9.50 0.72
N ASP A 30 7.71 9.53 1.74
CA ASP A 30 7.96 8.93 3.06
C ASP A 30 7.58 7.44 3.17
N ALA A 31 7.18 6.82 2.07
CA ALA A 31 6.72 5.42 2.06
C ALA A 31 7.81 4.39 2.41
N GLY A 32 9.04 4.84 2.63
CA GLY A 32 10.16 3.98 2.96
C GLY A 32 10.69 3.18 1.78
N THR A 33 10.27 3.52 0.57
CA THR A 33 10.84 2.98 -0.65
C THR A 33 12.11 3.73 -0.99
N TYR A 34 13.17 3.00 -1.19
CA TYR A 34 14.40 3.56 -1.71
C TYR A 34 14.32 3.59 -3.23
N SER A 35 14.52 4.75 -3.82
CA SER A 35 14.74 4.89 -5.26
C SER A 35 16.21 5.20 -5.50
N VAL A 36 16.79 4.51 -6.45
CA VAL A 36 18.16 4.82 -6.97
C VAL A 36 18.19 6.22 -7.63
N PHE A 37 17.02 6.76 -7.96
CA PHE A 37 16.88 8.07 -8.57
C PHE A 37 16.49 9.11 -7.50
N PRO A 38 17.44 9.99 -7.10
CA PRO A 38 17.20 10.98 -6.04
C PRO A 38 16.10 12.01 -6.35
N SER A 39 15.69 12.11 -7.61
CA SER A 39 14.66 13.05 -8.09
C SER A 39 13.33 12.37 -8.43
N ALA A 40 13.10 11.13 -7.98
CA ALA A 40 11.84 10.46 -8.22
C ALA A 40 10.68 11.25 -7.58
N ASN A 41 9.70 11.60 -8.42
CA ASN A 41 8.48 12.27 -7.96
C ASN A 41 7.42 11.24 -7.53
N ASN A 42 6.33 11.71 -6.93
CA ASN A 42 5.24 10.84 -6.45
C ASN A 42 4.62 9.98 -7.54
N GLU A 43 4.60 10.45 -8.79
CA GLU A 43 4.09 9.70 -9.93
C GLU A 43 5.00 8.49 -10.25
N GLN A 44 6.30 8.71 -10.32
CA GLN A 44 7.28 7.65 -10.54
C GLN A 44 7.25 6.64 -9.39
N GLN A 45 7.12 7.13 -8.15
CA GLN A 45 6.95 6.28 -6.98
C GLN A 45 5.68 5.43 -7.08
N ALA A 46 4.56 6.00 -7.52
CA ALA A 46 3.32 5.26 -7.71
C ALA A 46 3.47 4.13 -8.74
N ILE A 47 4.08 4.42 -9.87
CA ILE A 47 4.22 3.45 -10.98
C ILE A 47 5.27 2.38 -10.65
N PHE A 48 6.46 2.80 -10.28
CA PHE A 48 7.59 1.88 -10.16
C PHE A 48 7.73 1.25 -8.78
N GLY A 49 7.40 1.99 -7.73
CA GLY A 49 7.46 1.51 -6.36
C GLY A 49 6.19 0.79 -5.90
N CYS A 50 5.01 1.33 -6.23
CA CYS A 50 3.73 0.87 -5.69
C CYS A 50 2.91 -0.03 -6.63
N MET A 51 3.34 -0.18 -7.87
CA MET A 51 2.68 -1.04 -8.85
C MET A 51 3.64 -2.09 -9.40
N LEU A 52 4.54 -1.69 -10.26
CA LEU A 52 5.41 -2.61 -11.00
C LEU A 52 6.49 -3.26 -10.13
N ASN A 53 6.90 -2.59 -9.05
CA ASN A 53 8.02 -3.03 -8.20
C ASN A 53 9.23 -3.48 -9.04
N VAL A 54 9.67 -2.59 -9.94
CA VAL A 54 10.60 -2.91 -11.03
C VAL A 54 11.92 -3.42 -10.48
N THR A 55 12.22 -4.67 -10.82
CA THR A 55 13.57 -5.22 -10.69
C THR A 55 14.37 -4.84 -11.95
N GLY A 56 15.60 -4.39 -11.76
CA GLY A 56 16.48 -4.05 -12.88
C GLY A 56 16.80 -5.27 -13.75
N TYR A 57 17.43 -5.01 -14.88
CA TYR A 57 17.85 -6.01 -15.86
C TYR A 57 18.58 -7.17 -15.15
N TRP A 58 18.16 -8.40 -15.37
CA TRP A 58 18.66 -9.65 -14.75
C TRP A 58 18.17 -9.96 -13.32
N GLY A 59 17.22 -9.21 -12.74
CA GLY A 59 16.70 -9.52 -11.39
C GLY A 59 17.70 -9.28 -10.25
N ILE A 60 18.89 -8.71 -10.54
CA ILE A 60 20.00 -8.55 -9.59
C ILE A 60 19.90 -7.23 -8.82
N TRP A 61 19.24 -6.21 -9.40
CA TRP A 61 19.15 -4.88 -8.82
C TRP A 61 17.68 -4.46 -8.74
N ARG A 62 17.18 -4.21 -7.54
CA ARG A 62 15.90 -3.51 -7.38
C ARG A 62 16.13 -2.02 -7.56
N LEU A 63 15.42 -1.42 -8.51
CA LEU A 63 15.45 0.03 -8.73
C LEU A 63 14.54 0.74 -7.73
N TRP A 64 13.51 0.06 -7.25
CA TRP A 64 12.62 0.49 -6.18
C TRP A 64 12.41 -0.65 -5.19
N ASP A 65 12.60 -0.36 -3.91
CA ASP A 65 12.26 -1.32 -2.87
C ASP A 65 10.75 -1.43 -2.70
N THR A 66 10.32 -2.57 -2.16
CA THR A 66 8.94 -2.74 -1.74
C THR A 66 8.60 -1.72 -0.65
N PRO A 67 7.43 -1.06 -0.70
CA PRO A 67 7.03 -0.12 0.33
C PRO A 67 7.06 -0.76 1.72
N SER A 68 7.61 -0.04 2.70
CA SER A 68 7.68 -0.53 4.08
C SER A 68 6.31 -0.45 4.75
N PRO A 69 5.66 -1.59 5.07
CA PRO A 69 4.37 -1.60 5.77
C PRO A 69 4.43 -0.91 7.14
N GLU A 70 5.57 -1.01 7.82
CA GLU A 70 5.81 -0.35 9.10
C GLU A 70 5.74 1.17 9.01
N ARG A 71 6.53 1.74 8.10
CA ARG A 71 6.58 3.19 7.88
C ARG A 71 5.23 3.73 7.43
N LEU A 72 4.56 3.02 6.54
CA LEU A 72 3.23 3.39 6.07
C LEU A 72 2.20 3.38 7.20
N ALA A 73 2.22 2.36 8.06
CA ALA A 73 1.35 2.30 9.23
C ALA A 73 1.64 3.44 10.23
N GLU A 74 2.91 3.77 10.42
CA GLU A 74 3.33 4.89 11.28
C GLU A 74 2.88 6.23 10.73
N ASN A 75 3.08 6.46 9.43
CA ASN A 75 2.60 7.67 8.75
C ASN A 75 1.07 7.79 8.80
N THR A 76 0.36 6.68 8.62
CA THR A 76 -1.11 6.66 8.76
C THR A 76 -1.55 7.09 10.16
N ARG A 77 -0.87 6.61 11.22
CA ARG A 77 -1.16 7.03 12.60
C ARG A 77 -0.89 8.51 12.82
N LYS A 78 0.20 9.04 12.27
CA LYS A 78 0.51 10.48 12.34
C LYS A 78 -0.55 11.31 11.63
N LEU A 79 -0.95 10.92 10.42
CA LEU A 79 -2.00 11.61 9.67
C LEU A 79 -3.34 11.64 10.42
N ALA A 80 -3.68 10.54 11.11
CA ALA A 80 -4.87 10.48 11.94
C ALA A 80 -4.76 11.37 13.19
N GLN A 81 -3.60 11.40 13.86
CA GLN A 81 -3.34 12.26 15.00
C GLN A 81 -3.39 13.76 14.62
N ASP A 82 -2.91 14.10 13.42
CA ASP A 82 -2.94 15.45 12.87
C ASP A 82 -4.33 15.86 12.34
N GLY A 83 -5.31 14.96 12.39
CA GLY A 83 -6.67 15.18 11.89
C GLY A 83 -6.78 15.31 10.37
N ARG A 84 -5.79 14.82 9.62
CA ARG A 84 -5.77 14.86 8.15
C ARG A 84 -6.54 13.70 7.53
N ILE A 85 -6.75 12.63 8.27
CA ILE A 85 -7.61 11.49 7.95
C ILE A 85 -8.48 11.15 9.17
N ASP A 86 -9.45 10.29 8.97
CA ASP A 86 -10.29 9.81 10.06
C ASP A 86 -9.49 9.01 11.12
N PRO A 87 -9.97 8.94 12.36
CA PRO A 87 -9.28 8.22 13.44
C PRO A 87 -9.07 6.72 13.13
N ILE A 88 -7.93 6.20 13.55
CA ILE A 88 -7.53 4.79 13.36
C ILE A 88 -8.56 3.81 13.95
N GLU A 89 -9.23 4.17 15.03
CA GLU A 89 -10.25 3.35 15.67
C GLU A 89 -11.45 3.06 14.75
N SER A 90 -11.67 3.92 13.77
CA SER A 90 -12.69 3.68 12.75
C SER A 90 -12.24 2.61 11.74
N LEU A 91 -10.97 2.63 11.39
CA LEU A 91 -10.35 1.64 10.48
C LEU A 91 -10.47 0.21 11.02
N THR A 92 -10.28 0.01 12.32
CA THR A 92 -10.33 -1.34 12.92
C THR A 92 -11.71 -2.00 12.81
N LYS A 93 -12.74 -1.25 12.46
CA LYS A 93 -14.11 -1.75 12.25
C LYS A 93 -14.40 -2.09 10.79
N GLU A 94 -13.50 -1.79 9.89
CA GLU A 94 -13.65 -2.07 8.47
C GLU A 94 -13.31 -3.52 8.14
N ARG A 95 -13.89 -4.00 7.04
CA ARG A 95 -13.53 -5.27 6.42
C ARG A 95 -12.79 -4.99 5.13
N VAL A 96 -11.56 -5.48 5.05
CA VAL A 96 -10.73 -5.31 3.86
C VAL A 96 -10.56 -6.65 3.18
N TYR A 97 -10.90 -6.68 1.90
CA TYR A 97 -10.66 -7.81 1.02
C TYR A 97 -9.57 -7.44 0.03
N LEU A 98 -8.51 -8.25 -0.01
CA LEU A 98 -7.39 -8.09 -0.93
C LEU A 98 -7.42 -9.20 -1.98
N PHE A 99 -7.28 -8.82 -3.24
CA PHE A 99 -7.24 -9.75 -4.34
C PHE A 99 -6.06 -9.45 -5.27
N SER A 100 -5.28 -10.49 -5.59
CA SER A 100 -4.17 -10.41 -6.54
C SER A 100 -4.30 -11.53 -7.57
N GLY A 101 -4.23 -11.17 -8.85
CA GLY A 101 -4.15 -12.16 -9.93
C GLY A 101 -2.76 -12.78 -9.98
N THR A 102 -2.68 -14.09 -10.24
CA THR A 102 -1.39 -14.79 -10.40
C THR A 102 -0.62 -14.33 -11.64
N GLU A 103 -1.34 -13.86 -12.65
CA GLU A 103 -0.79 -13.32 -13.90
C GLU A 103 -0.86 -11.79 -13.96
N ASP A 104 -0.92 -11.13 -12.80
CA ASP A 104 -0.92 -9.68 -12.75
C ASP A 104 0.51 -9.14 -12.91
N HIS A 105 0.78 -8.61 -14.09
CA HIS A 105 2.05 -7.96 -14.43
C HIS A 105 2.03 -6.44 -14.18
N THR A 106 0.91 -5.89 -13.73
CA THR A 106 0.75 -4.45 -13.45
C THR A 106 1.02 -4.14 -12.00
N VAL A 107 0.46 -4.95 -11.09
CA VAL A 107 0.73 -4.81 -9.66
C VAL A 107 1.39 -6.07 -9.15
N ALA A 108 2.67 -5.97 -8.83
CA ALA A 108 3.45 -7.10 -8.36
C ALA A 108 2.87 -7.69 -7.07
N SER A 109 2.91 -9.03 -6.94
CA SER A 109 2.41 -9.74 -5.76
C SER A 109 3.04 -9.23 -4.46
N ALA A 110 4.32 -8.86 -4.48
CA ALA A 110 5.02 -8.28 -3.34
C ALA A 110 4.36 -6.98 -2.82
N ILE A 111 3.75 -6.19 -3.70
CA ILE A 111 3.02 -4.99 -3.32
C ILE A 111 1.72 -5.34 -2.60
N MET A 112 1.03 -6.38 -3.05
CA MET A 112 -0.19 -6.88 -2.39
C MET A 112 0.12 -7.51 -1.03
N GLU A 113 1.25 -8.19 -0.90
CA GLU A 113 1.74 -8.72 0.38
C GLU A 113 2.07 -7.56 1.35
N ALA A 114 2.76 -6.52 0.86
CA ALA A 114 3.02 -5.32 1.65
C ALA A 114 1.71 -4.61 2.06
N ALA A 115 0.69 -4.60 1.20
CA ALA A 115 -0.62 -4.07 1.55
C ALA A 115 -1.30 -4.90 2.65
N ALA A 116 -1.24 -6.23 2.58
CA ALA A 116 -1.79 -7.11 3.61
C ALA A 116 -1.12 -6.90 4.97
N GLU A 117 0.21 -6.83 4.97
CA GLU A 117 0.97 -6.56 6.19
C GLU A 117 0.66 -5.16 6.75
N TYR A 118 0.55 -4.14 5.88
CA TYR A 118 0.14 -2.80 6.28
C TYR A 118 -1.22 -2.81 7.01
N TYR A 119 -2.24 -3.45 6.42
CA TYR A 119 -3.56 -3.54 7.06
C TYR A 119 -3.53 -4.30 8.38
N SER A 120 -2.77 -5.37 8.46
CA SER A 120 -2.56 -6.11 9.72
C SER A 120 -1.93 -5.23 10.80
N ARG A 121 -0.94 -4.39 10.44
CA ARG A 121 -0.25 -3.49 11.39
C ARG A 121 -1.12 -2.36 11.90
N ILE A 122 -2.13 -1.93 11.16
CA ILE A 122 -3.12 -0.96 11.61
C ILE A 122 -4.34 -1.59 12.29
N GLY A 123 -4.35 -2.91 12.49
CA GLY A 123 -5.36 -3.65 13.23
C GLY A 123 -6.50 -4.24 12.40
N ILE A 124 -6.33 -4.31 11.07
CA ILE A 124 -7.29 -4.95 10.17
C ILE A 124 -6.66 -6.25 9.63
N PRO A 125 -7.14 -7.43 10.05
CA PRO A 125 -6.66 -8.68 9.47
C PRO A 125 -7.03 -8.73 7.98
N ALA A 126 -6.04 -8.73 7.12
CA ALA A 126 -6.22 -8.79 5.68
C ALA A 126 -5.22 -9.78 5.09
N GLU A 127 -5.73 -10.81 4.43
CA GLU A 127 -4.91 -11.77 3.72
C GLU A 127 -5.18 -11.63 2.22
N PRO A 128 -4.13 -11.52 1.37
CA PRO A 128 -4.31 -11.51 -0.06
C PRO A 128 -4.82 -12.89 -0.51
N ARG A 129 -5.88 -12.91 -1.31
CA ARG A 129 -6.39 -14.14 -1.92
C ARG A 129 -5.91 -14.21 -3.36
N PRO A 130 -4.99 -15.13 -3.68
CA PRO A 130 -4.59 -15.36 -5.06
C PRO A 130 -5.75 -16.03 -5.82
N CYS A 131 -5.96 -15.57 -7.05
CA CYS A 131 -6.79 -16.31 -8.00
C CYS A 131 -5.95 -17.44 -8.61
N ARG A 132 -6.42 -18.65 -8.50
CA ARG A 132 -5.89 -19.79 -9.26
C ARG A 132 -6.63 -19.93 -10.57
#